data_c6e2a29cf375e60f3fe6fa9dcdfc1462
#
_entry.id   c6e2a29cf375e60f3fe6fa9dcdfc1462
#
_cell.length_a   1.000
_cell.length_b   1.000
_cell.length_c   1.000
_cell.angle_alpha   90.00
_cell.angle_beta   90.00
_cell.angle_gamma   90.00
#
_symmetry.space_group_name_H-M   'P 1'
#
loop_
_entity.id
_entity.type
_entity.pdbx_description
1 polymer ?
#
loop_
_entity_poly.entity_id
_entity_poly.type
_entity_poly.pdbx_seq_one_letter_code
_entity_poly.pdbx_strand_id
1 'polypeptide(L)'
;MSIPSPWRSDFPALAAFEAEGQTYLDSAATAQKPRAMIDALAGYYASGAANVHRAQHLPGERATRAFEATRTLAANWLNGGSPAQIIFTRGATEALNLLAYGLEGQFQAGDEIVVSALEHHANLLPWQQLAKRRGLKLVVLPLDSDGRIDLTRAAGLIGPRTRLLAVSQLSNVLGTWQPLPELLAMARQHRALSVVDGAQGVVHGRHNLSALGCDYYVCSSHKLYGPEGLGLLWGRPEALERLAHWQFGGEMVRVADYFDAQFHSAPLGFEAGTPPIGPVIALGATLEWLAAQDSAEVSGHESFLHARLLSGLRARDGVRVLGEPDVALASFIVEGVHVSDLGHLLTEQGIAVRAGHHCAMPLMKTLDVSGALRVSLGLYNDGADLERFFAALDSALELLR
;
A
#
# COMPACT_ATOMS: atom_id res chain seq x y z
N MET A 1 -29.22 -10.66 -10.93
CA MET A 1 -28.76 -11.66 -9.95
C MET A 1 -27.37 -11.22 -9.49
N SER A 2 -27.15 -11.17 -8.18
CA SER A 2 -25.80 -10.88 -7.66
C SER A 2 -24.90 -12.10 -7.95
N ILE A 3 -23.72 -11.84 -8.50
CA ILE A 3 -22.70 -12.89 -8.66
C ILE A 3 -21.95 -12.97 -7.33
N PRO A 4 -22.02 -14.11 -6.60
CA PRO A 4 -21.28 -14.26 -5.36
C PRO A 4 -19.79 -14.29 -5.62
N SER A 5 -18.99 -13.77 -4.66
CA SER A 5 -17.53 -13.91 -4.75
C SER A 5 -17.11 -15.36 -4.53
N PRO A 6 -16.32 -15.96 -5.43
CA PRO A 6 -15.83 -17.32 -5.24
C PRO A 6 -14.86 -17.46 -4.05
N TRP A 7 -14.28 -16.35 -3.58
CA TRP A 7 -13.33 -16.34 -2.45
C TRP A 7 -13.95 -16.03 -1.10
N ARG A 8 -15.25 -15.64 -1.03
CA ARG A 8 -15.88 -15.19 0.20
C ARG A 8 -15.72 -16.18 1.37
N SER A 9 -15.83 -17.49 1.10
CA SER A 9 -15.68 -18.55 2.11
C SER A 9 -14.26 -18.67 2.68
N ASP A 10 -13.25 -18.18 1.98
CA ASP A 10 -11.86 -18.19 2.44
C ASP A 10 -11.60 -17.15 3.54
N PHE A 11 -12.53 -16.21 3.75
CA PHE A 11 -12.41 -15.09 4.70
C PHE A 11 -13.37 -15.27 5.89
N PRO A 12 -12.94 -15.93 6.96
CA PRO A 12 -13.83 -16.30 8.07
C PRO A 12 -14.47 -15.11 8.81
N ALA A 13 -13.82 -13.94 8.80
CA ALA A 13 -14.36 -12.73 9.42
C ALA A 13 -15.69 -12.28 8.78
N LEU A 14 -15.95 -12.61 7.53
CA LEU A 14 -17.17 -12.19 6.85
C LEU A 14 -18.43 -12.86 7.41
N ALA A 15 -18.30 -14.12 7.84
CA ALA A 15 -19.41 -14.79 8.50
C ALA A 15 -19.78 -14.12 9.85
N ALA A 16 -18.76 -13.61 10.57
CA ALA A 16 -19.03 -12.84 11.80
C ALA A 16 -19.68 -11.49 11.48
N PHE A 17 -19.21 -10.77 10.47
CA PHE A 17 -19.84 -9.52 10.02
C PHE A 17 -21.29 -9.74 9.57
N GLU A 18 -21.56 -10.78 8.81
CA GLU A 18 -22.93 -11.12 8.39
C GLU A 18 -23.85 -11.43 9.57
N ALA A 19 -23.37 -12.18 10.57
CA ALA A 19 -24.14 -12.46 11.78
C ALA A 19 -24.49 -11.20 12.59
N GLU A 20 -23.65 -10.15 12.47
CA GLU A 20 -23.87 -8.83 13.08
C GLU A 20 -24.59 -7.84 12.15
N GLY A 21 -25.04 -8.27 10.98
CA GLY A 21 -25.67 -7.41 9.98
C GLY A 21 -24.72 -6.39 9.32
N GLN A 22 -23.41 -6.63 9.39
CA GLN A 22 -22.37 -5.72 8.87
C GLN A 22 -21.96 -6.08 7.43
N THR A 23 -21.66 -5.05 6.65
CA THR A 23 -21.04 -5.16 5.31
C THR A 23 -19.75 -4.38 5.29
N TYR A 24 -18.62 -5.04 5.06
CA TYR A 24 -17.30 -4.43 5.12
C TYR A 24 -16.84 -3.93 3.75
N LEU A 25 -16.69 -2.61 3.60
CA LEU A 25 -16.33 -1.91 2.36
C LEU A 25 -15.15 -0.91 2.55
N ASP A 26 -14.24 -1.20 3.48
CA ASP A 26 -13.04 -0.36 3.74
C ASP A 26 -11.72 -1.12 3.52
N SER A 27 -11.66 -1.96 2.46
CA SER A 27 -10.49 -2.79 2.14
C SER A 27 -9.21 -1.98 1.88
N ALA A 28 -9.33 -0.75 1.38
CA ALA A 28 -8.19 0.14 1.16
C ALA A 28 -7.57 0.69 2.47
N ALA A 29 -8.25 0.58 3.61
CA ALA A 29 -7.66 0.82 4.92
C ALA A 29 -6.92 -0.43 5.42
N THR A 30 -7.61 -1.59 5.45
CA THR A 30 -7.04 -2.92 5.69
C THR A 30 -7.94 -3.97 5.07
N ALA A 31 -7.40 -4.96 4.39
CA ALA A 31 -8.18 -6.07 3.84
C ALA A 31 -8.46 -7.13 4.92
N GLN A 32 -9.57 -7.88 4.80
CA GLN A 32 -9.81 -9.07 5.62
C GLN A 32 -8.80 -10.17 5.30
N LYS A 33 -8.64 -11.12 6.21
CA LYS A 33 -7.57 -12.11 6.17
C LYS A 33 -8.10 -13.47 5.72
N PRO A 34 -7.47 -14.11 4.73
CA PRO A 34 -7.85 -15.46 4.33
C PRO A 34 -7.48 -16.48 5.42
N ARG A 35 -8.22 -17.58 5.49
CA ARG A 35 -7.98 -18.69 6.40
C ARG A 35 -6.53 -19.16 6.39
N ALA A 36 -5.93 -19.27 5.20
CA ALA A 36 -4.55 -19.70 5.02
C ALA A 36 -3.56 -18.83 5.83
N MET A 37 -3.75 -17.51 5.83
CA MET A 37 -2.93 -16.57 6.61
C MET A 37 -3.11 -16.78 8.11
N ILE A 38 -4.36 -16.89 8.57
CA ILE A 38 -4.71 -17.05 9.99
C ILE A 38 -4.12 -18.35 10.52
N ASP A 39 -4.31 -19.45 9.79
CA ASP A 39 -3.86 -20.78 10.19
C ASP A 39 -2.32 -20.86 10.22
N ALA A 40 -1.63 -20.21 9.27
CA ALA A 40 -0.16 -20.15 9.27
C ALA A 40 0.37 -19.38 10.46
N LEU A 41 -0.23 -18.23 10.83
CA LEU A 41 0.16 -17.45 12.01
C LEU A 41 -0.09 -18.23 13.31
N ALA A 42 -1.27 -18.81 13.45
CA ALA A 42 -1.63 -19.64 14.62
C ALA A 42 -0.73 -20.87 14.71
N GLY A 43 -0.49 -21.55 13.58
CA GLY A 43 0.36 -22.73 13.49
C GLY A 43 1.80 -22.46 13.89
N TYR A 44 2.39 -21.32 13.53
CA TYR A 44 3.72 -20.93 13.95
C TYR A 44 3.84 -20.86 15.48
N TYR A 45 2.88 -20.23 16.16
CA TYR A 45 2.91 -20.15 17.62
C TYR A 45 2.55 -21.47 18.29
N ALA A 46 1.61 -22.22 17.75
CA ALA A 46 1.18 -23.51 18.32
C ALA A 46 2.24 -24.62 18.19
N SER A 47 3.05 -24.60 17.11
CA SER A 47 4.12 -25.61 16.90
C SER A 47 5.46 -25.27 17.57
N GLY A 48 5.55 -24.14 18.27
CA GLY A 48 6.76 -23.68 18.98
C GLY A 48 7.52 -22.62 18.22
N ALA A 49 7.34 -21.37 18.65
CA ALA A 49 8.07 -20.22 18.10
C ALA A 49 9.58 -20.31 18.40
N ALA A 50 10.41 -19.95 17.43
CA ALA A 50 11.85 -19.89 17.56
C ALA A 50 12.43 -18.72 16.78
N ASN A 51 13.58 -18.19 17.23
CA ASN A 51 14.28 -17.14 16.49
C ASN A 51 14.91 -17.68 15.20
N VAL A 52 15.17 -16.80 14.25
CA VAL A 52 15.69 -17.10 12.92
C VAL A 52 17.21 -16.84 12.83
N HIS A 53 17.85 -17.37 11.80
CA HIS A 53 19.24 -17.21 11.34
C HIS A 53 20.33 -17.74 12.27
N ARG A 54 20.28 -17.50 13.60
CA ARG A 54 21.38 -17.84 14.52
C ARG A 54 21.13 -19.09 15.38
N ALA A 55 19.94 -19.67 15.32
CA ALA A 55 19.59 -20.80 16.13
C ALA A 55 20.14 -22.11 15.55
N GLN A 56 20.91 -22.86 16.37
CA GLN A 56 21.49 -24.16 16.01
C GLN A 56 20.63 -25.33 16.49
N HIS A 57 19.30 -25.21 16.42
CA HIS A 57 18.35 -26.22 16.81
C HIS A 57 17.19 -26.32 15.83
N LEU A 58 16.58 -27.50 15.74
CA LEU A 58 15.57 -27.79 14.71
C LEU A 58 14.39 -26.79 14.61
N PRO A 59 13.79 -26.29 15.72
CA PRO A 59 12.76 -25.23 15.61
C PRO A 59 13.28 -23.95 14.95
N GLY A 60 14.49 -23.50 15.26
CA GLY A 60 15.10 -22.32 14.65
C GLY A 60 15.43 -22.50 13.17
N GLU A 61 15.90 -23.68 12.78
CA GLU A 61 16.12 -24.01 11.36
C GLU A 61 14.81 -24.02 10.56
N ARG A 62 13.72 -24.55 11.13
CA ARG A 62 12.39 -24.53 10.52
C ARG A 62 11.87 -23.09 10.36
N ALA A 63 11.98 -22.28 11.40
CA ALA A 63 11.57 -20.88 11.38
C ALA A 63 12.36 -20.08 10.32
N THR A 64 13.70 -20.25 10.29
CA THR A 64 14.57 -19.60 9.29
C THR A 64 14.18 -19.98 7.88
N ARG A 65 13.96 -21.27 7.63
CA ARG A 65 13.57 -21.77 6.30
C ARG A 65 12.22 -21.18 5.83
N ALA A 66 11.23 -21.16 6.72
CA ALA A 66 9.92 -20.58 6.39
C ALA A 66 9.99 -19.06 6.19
N PHE A 67 10.78 -18.36 7.00
CA PHE A 67 11.02 -16.93 6.90
C PHE A 67 11.65 -16.55 5.55
N GLU A 68 12.74 -17.22 5.17
CA GLU A 68 13.45 -16.94 3.91
C GLU A 68 12.68 -17.44 2.67
N ALA A 69 11.87 -18.49 2.81
CA ALA A 69 10.93 -18.90 1.76
C ALA A 69 9.92 -17.79 1.47
N THR A 70 9.40 -17.10 2.50
CA THR A 70 8.51 -15.94 2.32
C THR A 70 9.20 -14.80 1.58
N ARG A 71 10.49 -14.54 1.86
CA ARG A 71 11.27 -13.52 1.14
C ARG A 71 11.35 -13.85 -0.35
N THR A 72 11.53 -15.11 -0.68
CA THR A 72 11.53 -15.61 -2.06
C THR A 72 10.16 -15.46 -2.71
N LEU A 73 9.08 -15.81 -2.01
CA LEU A 73 7.71 -15.62 -2.50
C LEU A 73 7.39 -14.14 -2.75
N ALA A 74 7.83 -13.24 -1.86
CA ALA A 74 7.65 -11.80 -2.04
C ALA A 74 8.41 -11.27 -3.28
N ALA A 75 9.65 -11.70 -3.50
CA ALA A 75 10.42 -11.35 -4.69
C ALA A 75 9.73 -11.84 -5.98
N ASN A 76 9.19 -13.06 -5.96
CA ASN A 76 8.45 -13.64 -7.08
C ASN A 76 7.12 -12.92 -7.33
N TRP A 77 6.36 -12.59 -6.27
CA TRP A 77 5.10 -11.85 -6.36
C TRP A 77 5.27 -10.49 -7.04
N LEU A 78 6.32 -9.78 -6.64
CA LEU A 78 6.67 -8.47 -7.19
C LEU A 78 7.41 -8.54 -8.53
N ASN A 79 7.79 -9.76 -8.98
CA ASN A 79 8.71 -9.97 -10.11
C ASN A 79 9.91 -9.02 -10.03
N GLY A 80 10.49 -8.96 -8.84
CA GLY A 80 11.53 -8.02 -8.45
C GLY A 80 12.96 -8.57 -8.55
N GLY A 81 13.14 -9.81 -9.07
CA GLY A 81 14.45 -10.45 -9.21
C GLY A 81 14.85 -11.26 -7.98
N SER A 82 15.93 -10.91 -7.31
CA SER A 82 16.49 -11.68 -6.18
C SER A 82 15.77 -11.44 -4.85
N PRO A 83 15.60 -12.48 -3.99
CA PRO A 83 15.18 -12.28 -2.60
C PRO A 83 16.03 -11.28 -1.82
N ALA A 84 17.32 -11.14 -2.14
CA ALA A 84 18.22 -10.15 -1.52
C ALA A 84 17.78 -8.68 -1.74
N GLN A 85 16.84 -8.43 -2.63
CA GLN A 85 16.25 -7.12 -2.89
C GLN A 85 15.04 -6.80 -2.01
N ILE A 86 14.57 -7.74 -1.18
CA ILE A 86 13.42 -7.58 -0.30
C ILE A 86 13.90 -7.36 1.14
N ILE A 87 13.50 -6.24 1.73
CA ILE A 87 13.70 -5.90 3.14
C ILE A 87 12.34 -5.91 3.81
N PHE A 88 12.20 -6.65 4.92
CA PHE A 88 11.01 -6.62 5.74
C PHE A 88 11.01 -5.38 6.65
N THR A 89 9.88 -4.69 6.69
CA THR A 89 9.63 -3.51 7.52
C THR A 89 8.30 -3.69 8.25
N ARG A 90 7.92 -2.75 9.12
CA ARG A 90 6.61 -2.81 9.80
C ARG A 90 5.44 -2.32 8.93
N GLY A 91 5.74 -1.86 7.72
CA GLY A 91 4.77 -1.34 6.76
C GLY A 91 5.41 -0.33 5.82
N ALA A 92 4.67 0.11 4.80
CA ALA A 92 5.14 1.11 3.83
C ALA A 92 5.61 2.41 4.52
N THR A 93 4.97 2.82 5.61
CA THR A 93 5.36 4.02 6.37
C THR A 93 6.78 3.88 6.93
N GLU A 94 7.14 2.75 7.54
CA GLU A 94 8.50 2.53 8.02
C GLU A 94 9.49 2.46 6.86
N ALA A 95 9.15 1.77 5.78
CA ALA A 95 9.98 1.67 4.59
C ALA A 95 10.31 3.05 3.99
N LEU A 96 9.33 3.95 3.88
CA LEU A 96 9.51 5.31 3.40
C LEU A 96 10.36 6.16 4.35
N ASN A 97 10.22 5.99 5.67
CA ASN A 97 11.10 6.63 6.64
C ASN A 97 12.53 6.09 6.57
N LEU A 98 12.72 4.76 6.43
CA LEU A 98 14.03 4.15 6.21
C LEU A 98 14.71 4.78 5.00
N LEU A 99 14.00 4.90 3.88
CA LEU A 99 14.53 5.55 2.67
C LEU A 99 14.88 7.02 2.92
N ALA A 100 14.01 7.79 3.60
CA ALA A 100 14.26 9.20 3.87
C ALA A 100 15.50 9.43 4.76
N TYR A 101 15.74 8.57 5.74
CA TYR A 101 16.95 8.63 6.58
C TYR A 101 18.17 8.03 5.88
N GLY A 102 18.03 6.88 5.24
CA GLY A 102 19.13 6.20 4.57
C GLY A 102 19.69 6.95 3.35
N LEU A 103 18.86 7.77 2.69
CA LEU A 103 19.27 8.59 1.55
C LEU A 103 19.74 10.01 1.96
N GLU A 104 19.49 10.45 3.19
CA GLU A 104 19.71 11.82 3.64
C GLU A 104 21.12 12.35 3.32
N GLY A 105 22.16 11.51 3.45
CA GLY A 105 23.56 11.88 3.19
C GLY A 105 23.89 12.14 1.72
N GLN A 106 23.00 11.78 0.79
CA GLN A 106 23.22 11.94 -0.66
C GLN A 106 22.74 13.31 -1.19
N PHE A 107 22.01 14.07 -0.38
CA PHE A 107 21.39 15.32 -0.81
C PHE A 107 22.14 16.55 -0.29
N GLN A 108 22.15 17.61 -1.09
CA GLN A 108 22.73 18.90 -0.77
C GLN A 108 21.65 19.99 -0.71
N ALA A 109 21.90 21.05 0.06
CA ALA A 109 20.98 22.18 0.12
C ALA A 109 20.68 22.75 -1.28
N GLY A 110 19.39 22.95 -1.58
CA GLY A 110 18.90 23.41 -2.87
C GLY A 110 18.55 22.30 -3.87
N ASP A 111 18.92 21.04 -3.59
CA ASP A 111 18.39 19.89 -4.33
C ASP A 111 16.85 19.80 -4.18
N GLU A 112 16.20 19.12 -5.12
CA GLU A 112 14.75 19.04 -5.18
C GLU A 112 14.28 17.58 -4.97
N ILE A 113 13.28 17.43 -4.08
CA ILE A 113 12.49 16.23 -3.93
C ILE A 113 11.13 16.49 -4.57
N VAL A 114 10.75 15.65 -5.53
CA VAL A 114 9.48 15.75 -6.26
C VAL A 114 8.52 14.71 -5.72
N VAL A 115 7.31 15.17 -5.33
CA VAL A 115 6.18 14.34 -4.91
C VAL A 115 4.95 14.73 -5.69
N SER A 116 3.87 13.97 -5.63
CA SER A 116 2.61 14.39 -6.27
C SER A 116 1.62 15.02 -5.28
N ALA A 117 0.62 15.71 -5.80
CA ALA A 117 -0.47 16.29 -4.99
C ALA A 117 -1.41 15.22 -4.38
N LEU A 118 -1.34 13.96 -4.85
CA LEU A 118 -2.20 12.87 -4.37
C LEU A 118 -1.59 12.01 -3.27
N GLU A 119 -0.37 12.31 -2.80
CA GLU A 119 0.37 11.41 -1.92
C GLU A 119 -0.33 11.17 -0.58
N HIS A 120 -0.35 9.89 -0.17
CA HIS A 120 -0.63 9.53 1.21
C HIS A 120 0.40 10.19 2.15
N HIS A 121 -0.01 10.54 3.38
CA HIS A 121 0.90 11.15 4.36
C HIS A 121 2.21 10.38 4.55
N ALA A 122 2.18 9.05 4.43
CA ALA A 122 3.38 8.22 4.55
C ALA A 122 4.40 8.49 3.44
N ASN A 123 3.96 8.84 2.21
CA ASN A 123 4.83 9.18 1.09
C ASN A 123 5.00 10.71 0.90
N LEU A 124 4.56 11.51 1.83
CA LEU A 124 4.75 12.96 1.82
C LEU A 124 5.60 13.43 3.01
N LEU A 125 5.21 13.04 4.24
CA LEU A 125 5.79 13.63 5.45
C LEU A 125 7.27 13.29 5.65
N PRO A 126 7.78 12.08 5.40
CA PRO A 126 9.21 11.80 5.51
C PRO A 126 10.06 12.69 4.61
N TRP A 127 9.62 12.89 3.37
CA TRP A 127 10.29 13.75 2.38
C TRP A 127 10.23 15.23 2.76
N GLN A 128 9.08 15.69 3.25
CA GLN A 128 8.91 17.05 3.77
C GLN A 128 9.86 17.32 4.96
N GLN A 129 9.97 16.36 5.88
CA GLN A 129 10.87 16.51 7.04
C GLN A 129 12.34 16.43 6.62
N LEU A 130 12.69 15.56 5.69
CA LEU A 130 14.03 15.51 5.09
C LEU A 130 14.37 16.84 4.42
N ALA A 131 13.46 17.38 3.61
CA ALA A 131 13.66 18.67 2.95
C ALA A 131 13.94 19.80 3.95
N LYS A 132 13.17 19.85 5.04
CA LYS A 132 13.39 20.84 6.11
C LYS A 132 14.76 20.68 6.79
N ARG A 133 15.17 19.45 7.12
CA ARG A 133 16.44 19.18 7.80
C ARG A 133 17.67 19.52 6.95
N ARG A 134 17.56 19.29 5.62
CA ARG A 134 18.69 19.42 4.68
C ARG A 134 18.65 20.67 3.81
N GLY A 135 17.64 21.54 3.96
CA GLY A 135 17.47 22.72 3.12
C GLY A 135 17.15 22.41 1.66
N LEU A 136 16.43 21.30 1.43
CA LEU A 136 16.00 20.89 0.10
C LEU A 136 14.68 21.58 -0.27
N LYS A 137 14.33 21.56 -1.56
CA LYS A 137 13.02 22.03 -2.02
C LYS A 137 12.09 20.86 -2.25
N LEU A 138 10.88 20.95 -1.71
CA LEU A 138 9.80 20.02 -2.05
C LEU A 138 9.03 20.60 -3.24
N VAL A 139 8.98 19.84 -4.33
CA VAL A 139 8.24 20.18 -5.56
C VAL A 139 7.04 19.26 -5.67
N VAL A 140 5.85 19.82 -5.92
CA VAL A 140 4.60 19.08 -5.97
C VAL A 140 4.10 19.01 -7.40
N LEU A 141 3.95 17.81 -7.95
CA LEU A 141 3.36 17.58 -9.27
C LEU A 141 1.84 17.73 -9.19
N PRO A 142 1.25 18.57 -10.03
CA PRO A 142 -0.20 18.76 -10.08
C PRO A 142 -0.89 17.57 -10.74
N LEU A 143 -2.22 17.52 -10.60
CA LEU A 143 -3.09 16.53 -11.21
C LEU A 143 -3.82 17.13 -12.42
N ASP A 144 -4.20 16.27 -13.34
CA ASP A 144 -5.17 16.54 -14.40
C ASP A 144 -6.63 16.42 -13.87
N SER A 145 -7.60 16.58 -14.76
CA SER A 145 -9.03 16.47 -14.45
C SER A 145 -9.46 15.08 -13.97
N ASP A 146 -8.75 14.04 -14.39
CA ASP A 146 -9.09 12.63 -14.07
C ASP A 146 -8.46 12.18 -12.73
N GLY A 147 -7.64 13.04 -12.12
CA GLY A 147 -6.96 12.73 -10.85
C GLY A 147 -5.66 11.93 -11.05
N ARG A 148 -5.04 12.05 -12.23
CA ARG A 148 -3.71 11.53 -12.52
C ARG A 148 -2.68 12.66 -12.50
N ILE A 149 -1.41 12.32 -12.32
CA ILE A 149 -0.32 13.28 -12.42
C ILE A 149 -0.27 13.85 -13.84
N ASP A 150 -0.37 15.18 -13.97
CA ASP A 150 -0.29 15.89 -15.24
C ASP A 150 1.14 15.79 -15.81
N LEU A 151 1.33 14.94 -16.80
CA LEU A 151 2.63 14.71 -17.44
C LEU A 151 3.19 15.96 -18.14
N THR A 152 2.34 16.81 -18.70
CA THR A 152 2.76 18.03 -19.36
C THR A 152 3.41 18.99 -18.38
N ARG A 153 2.77 19.16 -17.22
CA ARG A 153 3.31 20.02 -16.15
C ARG A 153 4.47 19.33 -15.42
N ALA A 154 4.44 18.02 -15.24
CA ALA A 154 5.53 17.26 -14.64
C ALA A 154 6.85 17.42 -15.41
N ALA A 155 6.82 17.43 -16.75
CA ALA A 155 7.99 17.63 -17.59
C ALA A 155 8.70 18.97 -17.36
N GLY A 156 7.96 20.01 -16.94
CA GLY A 156 8.53 21.31 -16.56
C GLY A 156 9.01 21.41 -15.11
N LEU A 157 8.60 20.48 -14.25
CA LEU A 157 8.90 20.49 -12.81
C LEU A 157 10.00 19.50 -12.43
N ILE A 158 10.13 18.39 -13.15
CA ILE A 158 11.24 17.42 -12.99
C ILE A 158 12.41 17.93 -13.81
N GLY A 159 13.53 18.31 -13.15
CA GLY A 159 14.63 18.98 -13.81
C GLY A 159 16.00 18.61 -13.25
N PRO A 160 17.07 19.33 -13.67
CA PRO A 160 18.46 19.00 -13.29
C PRO A 160 18.76 19.04 -11.80
N ARG A 161 17.93 19.74 -10.99
CA ARG A 161 18.06 19.75 -9.53
C ARG A 161 17.27 18.64 -8.84
N THR A 162 16.40 17.95 -9.53
CA THR A 162 15.65 16.81 -8.99
C THR A 162 16.62 15.68 -8.64
N ARG A 163 16.59 15.25 -7.38
CA ARG A 163 17.41 14.14 -6.87
C ARG A 163 16.55 12.95 -6.48
N LEU A 164 15.29 13.18 -6.20
CA LEU A 164 14.34 12.14 -5.83
C LEU A 164 12.97 12.46 -6.41
N LEU A 165 12.35 11.44 -6.99
CA LEU A 165 10.93 11.38 -7.33
C LEU A 165 10.26 10.34 -6.43
N ALA A 166 9.29 10.74 -5.61
CA ALA A 166 8.54 9.83 -4.75
C ALA A 166 7.04 9.96 -5.06
N VAL A 167 6.46 8.92 -5.66
CA VAL A 167 5.08 8.94 -6.17
C VAL A 167 4.34 7.64 -5.86
N SER A 168 3.04 7.75 -5.62
CA SER A 168 2.16 6.60 -5.47
C SER A 168 1.89 5.92 -6.82
N GLN A 169 1.77 4.61 -6.81
CA GLN A 169 1.41 3.81 -7.98
C GLN A 169 -0.09 3.92 -8.28
N LEU A 170 -0.90 3.81 -7.24
CA LEU A 170 -2.36 3.90 -7.27
C LEU A 170 -2.83 4.79 -6.12
N SER A 171 -3.69 5.75 -6.40
CA SER A 171 -4.23 6.63 -5.36
C SER A 171 -5.15 5.89 -4.41
N ASN A 172 -4.88 5.99 -3.11
CA ASN A 172 -5.76 5.44 -2.07
C ASN A 172 -7.06 6.23 -1.86
N VAL A 173 -7.19 7.36 -2.52
CA VAL A 173 -8.39 8.22 -2.50
C VAL A 173 -9.15 8.12 -3.80
N LEU A 174 -8.47 8.36 -4.93
CA LEU A 174 -9.09 8.48 -6.23
C LEU A 174 -9.25 7.14 -6.96
N GLY A 175 -8.54 6.09 -6.52
CA GLY A 175 -8.55 4.80 -7.19
C GLY A 175 -7.90 4.81 -8.58
N THR A 176 -7.12 5.85 -8.89
CA THR A 176 -6.50 6.07 -10.20
C THR A 176 -5.08 5.54 -10.27
N TRP A 177 -4.75 4.77 -11.32
CA TRP A 177 -3.37 4.42 -11.66
C TRP A 177 -2.61 5.65 -12.12
N GLN A 178 -1.35 5.75 -11.70
CA GLN A 178 -0.50 6.86 -12.09
C GLN A 178 0.41 6.49 -13.27
N PRO A 179 0.77 7.47 -14.14
CA PRO A 179 1.58 7.24 -15.34
C PRO A 179 3.06 7.04 -14.98
N LEU A 180 3.36 5.95 -14.25
CA LEU A 180 4.69 5.66 -13.72
C LEU A 180 5.77 5.52 -14.80
N PRO A 181 5.53 4.82 -15.94
CA PRO A 181 6.57 4.66 -16.96
C PRO A 181 7.15 5.98 -17.43
N GLU A 182 6.31 6.98 -17.69
CA GLU A 182 6.68 8.31 -18.15
C GLU A 182 7.40 9.10 -17.05
N LEU A 183 6.87 9.08 -15.84
CA LEU A 183 7.45 9.77 -14.68
C LEU A 183 8.84 9.22 -14.32
N LEU A 184 8.98 7.89 -14.33
CA LEU A 184 10.26 7.24 -14.07
C LEU A 184 11.28 7.49 -15.19
N ALA A 185 10.82 7.62 -16.44
CA ALA A 185 11.68 8.01 -17.55
C ALA A 185 12.21 9.44 -17.37
N MET A 186 11.35 10.40 -16.97
CA MET A 186 11.76 11.77 -16.66
C MET A 186 12.76 11.81 -15.51
N ALA A 187 12.53 11.06 -14.43
CA ALA A 187 13.47 10.98 -13.30
C ALA A 187 14.85 10.45 -13.75
N ARG A 188 14.86 9.37 -14.55
CA ARG A 188 16.12 8.79 -15.09
C ARG A 188 16.90 9.75 -15.97
N GLN A 189 16.23 10.57 -16.80
CA GLN A 189 16.90 11.59 -17.64
C GLN A 189 17.73 12.56 -16.80
N HIS A 190 17.29 12.86 -15.58
CA HIS A 190 17.96 13.75 -14.65
C HIS A 190 18.79 13.02 -13.58
N ARG A 191 18.92 11.68 -13.68
CA ARG A 191 19.63 10.82 -12.70
C ARG A 191 19.05 10.94 -11.29
N ALA A 192 17.79 11.29 -11.17
CA ALA A 192 17.07 11.30 -9.91
C ALA A 192 16.71 9.87 -9.50
N LEU A 193 16.83 9.58 -8.20
CA LEU A 193 16.31 8.35 -7.62
C LEU A 193 14.78 8.35 -7.66
N SER A 194 14.20 7.17 -7.74
CA SER A 194 12.76 6.99 -7.78
C SER A 194 12.27 6.05 -6.69
N VAL A 195 11.25 6.49 -5.97
CA VAL A 195 10.52 5.72 -4.94
C VAL A 195 9.06 5.61 -5.37
N VAL A 196 8.56 4.39 -5.45
CA VAL A 196 7.16 4.11 -5.76
C VAL A 196 6.46 3.59 -4.50
N ASP A 197 5.45 4.32 -4.05
CA ASP A 197 4.51 3.81 -3.04
C ASP A 197 3.47 2.91 -3.72
N GLY A 198 3.67 1.61 -3.58
CA GLY A 198 2.81 0.58 -4.10
C GLY A 198 1.79 0.05 -3.10
N ALA A 199 1.56 0.74 -1.97
CA ALA A 199 0.70 0.24 -0.90
C ALA A 199 -0.74 -0.09 -1.34
N GLN A 200 -1.27 0.63 -2.33
CA GLN A 200 -2.53 0.29 -2.97
C GLN A 200 -2.32 -0.54 -4.25
N GLY A 201 -1.33 -0.16 -5.07
CA GLY A 201 -1.10 -0.82 -6.34
C GLY A 201 -0.83 -2.32 -6.22
N VAL A 202 -0.11 -2.76 -5.19
CA VAL A 202 0.24 -4.18 -4.99
C VAL A 202 -0.97 -5.11 -4.83
N VAL A 203 -2.13 -4.55 -4.47
CA VAL A 203 -3.39 -5.29 -4.25
C VAL A 203 -4.08 -5.64 -5.57
N HIS A 204 -3.98 -4.75 -6.56
CA HIS A 204 -4.75 -4.79 -7.81
C HIS A 204 -3.94 -5.41 -8.97
N GLY A 205 -3.47 -6.64 -8.80
CA GLY A 205 -2.79 -7.40 -9.81
C GLY A 205 -1.31 -7.70 -9.53
N ARG A 206 -0.68 -8.41 -10.44
CA ARG A 206 0.75 -8.73 -10.38
C ARG A 206 1.57 -7.64 -11.05
N HIS A 207 2.66 -7.27 -10.42
CA HIS A 207 3.55 -6.23 -10.92
C HIS A 207 4.85 -6.85 -11.47
N ASN A 208 5.54 -6.10 -12.28
CA ASN A 208 6.88 -6.44 -12.77
C ASN A 208 7.82 -5.29 -12.43
N LEU A 209 8.40 -5.32 -11.22
CA LEU A 209 9.28 -4.26 -10.75
C LEU A 209 10.59 -4.19 -11.54
N SER A 210 11.07 -5.35 -12.04
CA SER A 210 12.24 -5.39 -12.90
C SER A 210 12.02 -4.62 -14.21
N ALA A 211 10.81 -4.67 -14.78
CA ALA A 211 10.46 -3.92 -15.98
C ALA A 211 10.03 -2.47 -15.69
N LEU A 212 9.42 -2.21 -14.55
CA LEU A 212 8.99 -0.87 -14.14
C LEU A 212 10.17 0.11 -14.03
N GLY A 213 11.31 -0.38 -13.53
CA GLY A 213 12.56 0.35 -13.54
C GLY A 213 12.62 1.49 -12.51
N CYS A 214 11.89 1.39 -11.40
CA CYS A 214 12.08 2.25 -10.23
C CYS A 214 13.31 1.81 -9.43
N ASP A 215 13.83 2.70 -8.56
CA ASP A 215 14.93 2.38 -7.67
C ASP A 215 14.45 1.65 -6.41
N TYR A 216 13.32 2.10 -5.86
CA TYR A 216 12.69 1.52 -4.67
C TYR A 216 11.18 1.40 -4.86
N TYR A 217 10.62 0.35 -4.27
CA TYR A 217 9.18 0.12 -4.20
C TYR A 217 8.80 -0.31 -2.78
N VAL A 218 7.74 0.27 -2.24
CA VAL A 218 7.27 -0.04 -0.89
C VAL A 218 5.82 -0.48 -0.88
N CYS A 219 5.48 -1.42 0.01
CA CYS A 219 4.08 -1.79 0.24
C CYS A 219 3.85 -2.29 1.66
N SER A 220 2.57 -2.44 2.04
CA SER A 220 2.14 -2.97 3.33
C SER A 220 1.37 -4.26 3.15
N SER A 221 1.68 -5.28 3.94
CA SER A 221 1.05 -6.60 3.80
C SER A 221 -0.44 -6.61 4.16
N HIS A 222 -0.86 -5.78 5.14
CA HIS A 222 -2.25 -5.78 5.62
C HIS A 222 -3.29 -5.35 4.59
N LYS A 223 -2.89 -4.67 3.53
CA LYS A 223 -3.76 -4.34 2.39
C LYS A 223 -3.81 -5.48 1.37
N LEU A 224 -2.71 -6.23 1.25
CA LEU A 224 -2.58 -7.41 0.39
C LEU A 224 -3.05 -8.70 1.10
N TYR A 225 -4.11 -8.63 1.89
CA TYR A 225 -4.68 -9.75 2.66
C TYR A 225 -3.75 -10.39 3.70
N GLY A 226 -2.53 -9.88 3.86
CA GLY A 226 -1.53 -10.35 4.81
C GLY A 226 -1.68 -9.72 6.22
N PRO A 227 -0.80 -10.06 7.17
CA PRO A 227 -0.87 -9.56 8.54
C PRO A 227 -0.54 -8.07 8.67
N GLU A 228 -1.02 -7.44 9.74
CA GLU A 228 -0.61 -6.12 10.19
C GLU A 228 0.84 -6.14 10.70
N GLY A 229 1.44 -4.93 10.83
CA GLY A 229 2.79 -4.78 11.38
C GLY A 229 3.90 -5.35 10.51
N LEU A 230 3.61 -5.56 9.22
CA LEU A 230 4.57 -6.04 8.21
C LEU A 230 4.42 -5.25 6.91
N GLY A 231 5.54 -4.95 6.28
CA GLY A 231 5.64 -4.36 4.95
C GLY A 231 6.89 -4.83 4.23
N LEU A 232 6.98 -4.47 2.97
CA LEU A 232 8.08 -4.78 2.09
C LEU A 232 8.69 -3.49 1.56
N LEU A 233 10.01 -3.41 1.59
CA LEU A 233 10.82 -2.52 0.77
C LEU A 233 11.57 -3.38 -0.24
N TRP A 234 11.29 -3.18 -1.50
CA TRP A 234 12.11 -3.69 -2.59
C TRP A 234 13.04 -2.58 -3.09
N GLY A 235 14.27 -2.93 -3.44
CA GLY A 235 15.21 -2.00 -4.06
C GLY A 235 16.05 -2.65 -5.14
N ARG A 236 16.43 -1.89 -6.17
CA ARG A 236 17.44 -2.35 -7.12
C ARG A 236 18.78 -2.55 -6.40
N PRO A 237 19.62 -3.53 -6.78
CA PRO A 237 20.89 -3.79 -6.10
C PRO A 237 21.74 -2.54 -5.91
N GLU A 238 21.94 -1.76 -6.98
CA GLU A 238 22.78 -0.56 -6.97
C GLU A 238 22.17 0.57 -6.12
N ALA A 239 20.86 0.59 -5.97
CA ALA A 239 20.16 1.53 -5.11
C ALA A 239 20.28 1.14 -3.63
N LEU A 240 20.16 -0.15 -3.31
CA LEU A 240 20.34 -0.67 -1.96
C LEU A 240 21.77 -0.47 -1.43
N GLU A 241 22.80 -0.61 -2.28
CA GLU A 241 24.19 -0.36 -1.92
C GLU A 241 24.44 1.11 -1.51
N ARG A 242 23.63 2.03 -2.00
CA ARG A 242 23.73 3.46 -1.70
C ARG A 242 23.01 3.85 -0.43
N LEU A 243 22.20 2.94 0.14
CA LEU A 243 21.36 3.23 1.29
C LEU A 243 22.18 3.09 2.58
N ALA A 244 22.23 4.16 3.38
CA ALA A 244 22.87 4.12 4.69
C ALA A 244 21.97 3.39 5.70
N HIS A 245 22.58 2.67 6.64
CA HIS A 245 21.85 2.06 7.76
C HIS A 245 21.22 3.15 8.64
N TRP A 246 20.01 2.91 9.13
CA TRP A 246 19.25 3.89 9.92
C TRP A 246 18.86 3.41 11.33
N GLN A 247 18.79 2.08 11.48
CA GLN A 247 18.61 1.40 12.77
C GLN A 247 19.79 0.47 13.02
N PHE A 248 20.19 0.35 14.27
CA PHE A 248 21.34 -0.45 14.67
C PHE A 248 20.96 -1.40 15.80
N GLY A 249 21.44 -2.64 15.73
CA GLY A 249 21.10 -3.67 16.70
C GLY A 249 21.65 -5.04 16.34
N GLY A 250 21.12 -6.09 16.95
CA GLY A 250 21.42 -7.46 16.60
C GLY A 250 20.96 -7.81 15.18
N GLU A 251 21.32 -8.96 14.69
CA GLU A 251 21.08 -9.54 13.35
C GLU A 251 21.82 -8.83 12.22
N MET A 252 21.78 -7.50 12.14
CA MET A 252 22.38 -6.68 11.10
C MET A 252 23.93 -6.61 11.18
N VAL A 253 24.52 -7.03 12.28
CA VAL A 253 25.96 -6.90 12.59
C VAL A 253 26.75 -8.14 12.17
N ARG A 254 27.85 -7.93 11.43
CA ARG A 254 28.84 -8.98 11.12
C ARG A 254 29.87 -9.13 12.26
N VAL A 255 30.45 -8.02 12.67
CA VAL A 255 31.44 -7.92 13.75
C VAL A 255 31.20 -6.61 14.48
N ALA A 256 31.31 -6.60 15.79
CA ALA A 256 31.29 -5.38 16.60
C ALA A 256 32.25 -5.51 17.79
N ASP A 257 32.86 -4.37 18.16
CA ASP A 257 33.50 -4.15 19.44
C ASP A 257 32.92 -2.91 20.11
N TYR A 258 33.59 -2.38 21.14
CA TYR A 258 33.08 -1.20 21.86
C TYR A 258 33.17 0.11 21.07
N PHE A 259 33.97 0.16 20.01
CA PHE A 259 34.33 1.39 19.30
C PHE A 259 33.95 1.38 17.84
N ASP A 260 33.78 0.19 17.22
CA ASP A 260 33.48 0.05 15.80
C ASP A 260 32.63 -1.19 15.50
N ALA A 261 31.92 -1.17 14.36
CA ALA A 261 31.11 -2.28 13.90
C ALA A 261 31.08 -2.39 12.38
N GLN A 262 31.02 -3.62 11.89
CA GLN A 262 30.76 -3.93 10.48
C GLN A 262 29.36 -4.53 10.33
N PHE A 263 28.64 -4.05 9.33
CA PHE A 263 27.26 -4.46 9.10
C PHE A 263 27.12 -5.36 7.88
N HIS A 264 26.03 -6.11 7.83
CA HIS A 264 25.64 -6.85 6.65
C HIS A 264 25.13 -5.87 5.56
N SER A 265 25.21 -6.30 4.32
CA SER A 265 24.49 -5.67 3.20
C SER A 265 22.98 -5.97 3.29
N ALA A 266 22.17 -5.42 2.40
CA ALA A 266 20.78 -5.80 2.25
C ALA A 266 20.63 -7.32 2.01
N PRO A 267 19.55 -7.94 2.53
CA PRO A 267 18.49 -7.34 3.34
C PRO A 267 18.85 -7.19 4.82
N LEU A 268 19.70 -8.07 5.38
CA LEU A 268 19.96 -8.20 6.81
C LEU A 268 20.49 -6.91 7.46
N GLY A 269 21.27 -6.10 6.73
CA GLY A 269 21.77 -4.83 7.22
C GLY A 269 20.68 -3.81 7.53
N PHE A 270 19.44 -4.03 7.07
CA PHE A 270 18.29 -3.14 7.28
C PHE A 270 17.20 -3.77 8.16
N GLU A 271 17.43 -4.96 8.71
CA GLU A 271 16.49 -5.71 9.57
C GLU A 271 17.08 -5.86 10.98
N ALA A 272 17.24 -4.74 11.68
CA ALA A 272 17.85 -4.72 13.01
C ALA A 272 16.91 -5.33 14.08
N GLY A 273 17.47 -6.23 14.91
CA GLY A 273 16.74 -6.91 15.99
C GLY A 273 15.96 -8.14 15.53
N THR A 274 15.23 -8.76 16.45
CA THR A 274 14.37 -9.92 16.12
C THR A 274 13.25 -9.48 15.18
N PRO A 275 13.15 -10.04 13.96
CA PRO A 275 12.12 -9.65 13.02
C PRO A 275 10.73 -10.19 13.41
N PRO A 276 9.65 -9.73 12.77
CA PRO A 276 8.29 -10.21 13.01
C PRO A 276 8.08 -11.61 12.36
N ILE A 277 8.68 -12.66 12.94
CA ILE A 277 8.79 -13.99 12.32
C ILE A 277 7.42 -14.58 11.96
N GLY A 278 6.48 -14.60 12.92
CA GLY A 278 5.12 -15.11 12.70
C GLY A 278 4.39 -14.37 11.57
N PRO A 279 4.34 -13.03 11.59
CA PRO A 279 3.79 -12.24 10.49
C PRO A 279 4.46 -12.51 9.13
N VAL A 280 5.78 -12.67 9.06
CA VAL A 280 6.46 -12.99 7.80
C VAL A 280 6.02 -14.36 7.27
N ILE A 281 5.98 -15.39 8.12
CA ILE A 281 5.51 -16.74 7.73
C ILE A 281 4.05 -16.68 7.24
N ALA A 282 3.20 -15.93 7.94
CA ALA A 282 1.79 -15.74 7.56
C ALA A 282 1.64 -15.00 6.22
N LEU A 283 2.51 -14.02 5.92
CA LEU A 283 2.55 -13.40 4.59
C LEU A 283 2.92 -14.42 3.51
N GLY A 284 3.84 -15.36 3.79
CA GLY A 284 4.18 -16.44 2.87
C GLY A 284 2.94 -17.25 2.46
N ALA A 285 2.15 -17.69 3.43
CA ALA A 285 0.87 -18.39 3.16
C ALA A 285 -0.15 -17.53 2.41
N THR A 286 -0.18 -16.22 2.66
CA THR A 286 -1.01 -15.28 1.89
C THR A 286 -0.59 -15.23 0.43
N LEU A 287 0.72 -15.10 0.16
CA LEU A 287 1.25 -15.01 -1.20
C LEU A 287 1.06 -16.31 -1.98
N GLU A 288 1.18 -17.48 -1.31
CA GLU A 288 0.87 -18.78 -1.91
C GLU A 288 -0.62 -18.89 -2.24
N TRP A 289 -1.51 -18.47 -1.31
CA TRP A 289 -2.95 -18.45 -1.55
C TRP A 289 -3.30 -17.55 -2.73
N LEU A 290 -2.76 -16.32 -2.79
CA LEU A 290 -2.98 -15.40 -3.91
C LEU A 290 -2.42 -15.94 -5.22
N ALA A 291 -1.26 -16.60 -5.20
CA ALA A 291 -0.63 -17.16 -6.40
C ALA A 291 -1.41 -18.35 -6.99
N ALA A 292 -2.19 -19.03 -6.17
CA ALA A 292 -3.05 -20.13 -6.59
C ALA A 292 -4.35 -19.67 -7.28
N GLN A 293 -4.70 -18.38 -7.20
CA GLN A 293 -5.91 -17.84 -7.82
C GLN A 293 -5.72 -17.62 -9.32
N ASP A 294 -6.74 -17.89 -10.11
CA ASP A 294 -6.75 -17.58 -11.54
C ASP A 294 -6.78 -16.05 -11.73
N SER A 295 -5.77 -15.52 -12.40
CA SER A 295 -5.61 -14.08 -12.58
C SER A 295 -6.69 -13.45 -13.47
N ALA A 296 -7.26 -14.22 -14.40
CA ALA A 296 -8.34 -13.73 -15.25
C ALA A 296 -9.66 -13.68 -14.47
N GLU A 297 -9.91 -14.68 -13.60
CA GLU A 297 -11.07 -14.68 -12.71
C GLU A 297 -11.00 -13.52 -11.70
N VAL A 298 -9.85 -13.30 -11.07
CA VAL A 298 -9.61 -12.16 -10.17
C VAL A 298 -9.87 -10.83 -10.89
N SER A 299 -9.26 -10.62 -12.04
CA SER A 299 -9.43 -9.38 -12.81
C SER A 299 -10.87 -9.18 -13.30
N GLY A 300 -11.54 -10.25 -13.70
CA GLY A 300 -12.94 -10.21 -14.11
C GLY A 300 -13.87 -9.82 -12.95
N HIS A 301 -13.63 -10.35 -11.76
CA HIS A 301 -14.38 -10.02 -10.56
C HIS A 301 -14.16 -8.57 -10.12
N GLU A 302 -12.91 -8.11 -10.07
CA GLU A 302 -12.60 -6.71 -9.75
C GLU A 302 -13.24 -5.74 -10.75
N SER A 303 -13.18 -6.07 -12.05
CA SER A 303 -13.80 -5.25 -13.10
C SER A 303 -15.33 -5.20 -12.96
N PHE A 304 -15.96 -6.32 -12.61
CA PHE A 304 -17.40 -6.36 -12.33
C PHE A 304 -17.76 -5.47 -11.13
N LEU A 305 -17.05 -5.59 -10.02
CA LEU A 305 -17.29 -4.78 -8.82
C LEU A 305 -17.05 -3.29 -9.09
N HIS A 306 -15.97 -2.95 -9.79
CA HIS A 306 -15.65 -1.59 -10.20
C HIS A 306 -16.76 -0.96 -11.04
N ALA A 307 -17.16 -1.61 -12.13
CA ALA A 307 -18.21 -1.11 -13.02
C ALA A 307 -19.54 -0.90 -12.26
N ARG A 308 -19.90 -1.84 -11.37
CA ARG A 308 -21.13 -1.77 -10.61
C ARG A 308 -21.08 -0.67 -9.54
N LEU A 309 -19.95 -0.48 -8.86
CA LEU A 309 -19.76 0.59 -7.90
C LEU A 309 -19.90 1.96 -8.57
N LEU A 310 -19.18 2.20 -9.67
CA LEU A 310 -19.20 3.49 -10.35
C LEU A 310 -20.55 3.81 -10.99
N SER A 311 -21.17 2.83 -11.67
CA SER A 311 -22.49 3.05 -12.26
C SER A 311 -23.53 3.35 -11.20
N GLY A 312 -23.49 2.66 -10.06
CA GLY A 312 -24.40 2.90 -8.95
C GLY A 312 -24.20 4.27 -8.30
N LEU A 313 -22.98 4.71 -8.06
CA LEU A 313 -22.70 6.04 -7.52
C LEU A 313 -23.15 7.16 -8.49
N ARG A 314 -22.78 7.05 -9.78
CA ARG A 314 -23.09 8.05 -10.81
C ARG A 314 -24.58 8.15 -11.16
N ALA A 315 -25.37 7.13 -10.85
CA ALA A 315 -26.83 7.14 -11.06
C ALA A 315 -27.59 7.94 -9.99
N ARG A 316 -26.90 8.42 -8.93
CA ARG A 316 -27.54 9.13 -7.81
C ARG A 316 -27.34 10.63 -7.93
N ASP A 317 -28.44 11.37 -7.91
CA ASP A 317 -28.42 12.83 -7.96
C ASP A 317 -27.56 13.41 -6.83
N GLY A 318 -26.81 14.47 -7.12
CA GLY A 318 -25.93 15.17 -6.17
C GLY A 318 -24.73 14.38 -5.72
N VAL A 319 -24.54 13.11 -6.13
CA VAL A 319 -23.31 12.34 -5.88
C VAL A 319 -22.25 12.71 -6.91
N ARG A 320 -21.11 13.18 -6.42
CA ARG A 320 -19.92 13.48 -7.25
C ARG A 320 -18.78 12.55 -6.86
N VAL A 321 -18.42 11.62 -7.76
CA VAL A 321 -17.22 10.79 -7.63
C VAL A 321 -15.98 11.68 -7.84
N LEU A 322 -14.95 11.48 -7.04
CA LEU A 322 -13.70 12.22 -7.12
C LEU A 322 -12.72 11.50 -8.05
N GLY A 323 -12.31 12.15 -9.13
CA GLY A 323 -11.45 11.59 -10.19
C GLY A 323 -12.17 10.53 -11.02
N GLU A 324 -11.36 9.78 -11.81
CA GLU A 324 -11.82 8.67 -12.64
C GLU A 324 -11.16 7.36 -12.15
N PRO A 325 -11.77 6.66 -11.15
CA PRO A 325 -11.21 5.42 -10.60
C PRO A 325 -11.02 4.33 -11.66
N ASP A 326 -9.92 3.59 -11.55
CA ASP A 326 -9.58 2.45 -12.41
C ASP A 326 -9.84 1.10 -11.74
N VAL A 327 -10.09 1.10 -10.42
CA VAL A 327 -10.27 -0.10 -9.59
C VAL A 327 -11.52 0.03 -8.73
N ALA A 328 -11.91 -1.04 -8.04
CA ALA A 328 -13.10 -1.08 -7.17
C ALA A 328 -12.87 -0.30 -5.84
N LEU A 329 -12.36 0.93 -5.97
CA LEU A 329 -12.18 1.93 -4.93
C LEU A 329 -12.67 3.28 -5.47
N ALA A 330 -13.64 3.89 -4.80
CA ALA A 330 -14.15 5.20 -5.18
C ALA A 330 -14.35 6.08 -3.95
N SER A 331 -13.85 7.32 -4.04
CA SER A 331 -14.22 8.38 -3.08
C SER A 331 -15.24 9.30 -3.73
N PHE A 332 -16.21 9.74 -2.94
CA PHE A 332 -17.25 10.63 -3.44
C PHE A 332 -17.72 11.61 -2.35
N ILE A 333 -18.36 12.66 -2.78
CA ILE A 333 -19.12 13.59 -1.94
C ILE A 333 -20.55 13.66 -2.40
N VAL A 334 -21.43 14.16 -1.55
CA VAL A 334 -22.83 14.45 -1.87
C VAL A 334 -23.05 15.96 -1.67
N GLU A 335 -23.60 16.64 -2.66
CA GLU A 335 -23.85 18.07 -2.60
C GLU A 335 -24.79 18.43 -1.44
N GLY A 336 -24.37 19.40 -0.63
CA GLY A 336 -25.12 19.85 0.54
C GLY A 336 -25.08 18.93 1.75
N VAL A 337 -24.41 17.77 1.68
CA VAL A 337 -24.33 16.78 2.75
C VAL A 337 -22.92 16.73 3.34
N HIS A 338 -22.81 16.84 4.67
CA HIS A 338 -21.53 16.67 5.33
C HIS A 338 -21.12 15.19 5.36
N VAL A 339 -19.86 14.94 4.99
CA VAL A 339 -19.34 13.56 4.82
C VAL A 339 -19.42 12.72 6.10
N SER A 340 -19.25 13.35 7.27
CA SER A 340 -19.34 12.64 8.55
C SER A 340 -20.78 12.21 8.89
N ASP A 341 -21.78 13.02 8.55
CA ASP A 341 -23.18 12.70 8.81
C ASP A 341 -23.62 11.51 7.95
N LEU A 342 -23.24 11.54 6.66
CA LEU A 342 -23.47 10.42 5.76
C LEU A 342 -22.76 9.15 6.23
N GLY A 343 -21.50 9.25 6.65
CA GLY A 343 -20.73 8.12 7.19
C GLY A 343 -21.35 7.53 8.45
N HIS A 344 -21.92 8.38 9.33
CA HIS A 344 -22.60 7.95 10.54
C HIS A 344 -23.89 7.15 10.23
N LEU A 345 -24.74 7.69 9.36
CA LEU A 345 -25.98 7.01 8.95
C LEU A 345 -25.72 5.67 8.24
N LEU A 346 -24.65 5.57 7.44
CA LEU A 346 -24.25 4.31 6.83
C LEU A 346 -23.78 3.29 7.89
N THR A 347 -23.02 3.76 8.89
CA THR A 347 -22.57 2.91 10.00
C THR A 347 -23.74 2.37 10.83
N GLU A 348 -24.76 3.20 11.11
CA GLU A 348 -25.99 2.77 11.80
C GLU A 348 -26.76 1.69 11.03
N GLN A 349 -26.63 1.67 9.70
CA GLN A 349 -27.21 0.65 8.82
C GLN A 349 -26.27 -0.54 8.55
N GLY A 350 -25.17 -0.66 9.32
CA GLY A 350 -24.24 -1.78 9.23
C GLY A 350 -23.28 -1.71 8.03
N ILE A 351 -23.10 -0.55 7.42
CA ILE A 351 -22.16 -0.39 6.28
C ILE A 351 -20.84 0.20 6.76
N ALA A 352 -19.79 -0.61 6.77
CA ALA A 352 -18.45 -0.20 7.16
C ALA A 352 -17.72 0.45 5.97
N VAL A 353 -17.75 1.78 5.93
CA VAL A 353 -17.04 2.63 4.95
C VAL A 353 -16.17 3.64 5.68
N ARG A 354 -15.33 4.36 4.97
CA ARG A 354 -14.47 5.38 5.57
C ARG A 354 -14.88 6.78 5.15
N ALA A 355 -15.02 7.68 6.13
CA ALA A 355 -15.26 9.11 5.93
C ALA A 355 -14.04 9.93 6.36
N GLY A 356 -13.74 11.03 5.66
CA GLY A 356 -12.71 12.01 6.02
C GLY A 356 -11.63 12.22 4.97
N HIS A 357 -10.39 12.50 5.41
CA HIS A 357 -9.29 12.91 4.51
C HIS A 357 -8.46 11.75 3.96
N HIS A 358 -8.68 10.51 4.38
CA HIS A 358 -7.98 9.29 3.95
C HIS A 358 -6.45 9.38 4.03
N CYS A 359 -5.92 10.09 5.03
CA CYS A 359 -4.49 10.39 5.18
C CYS A 359 -3.86 11.12 3.97
N ALA A 360 -4.66 11.95 3.27
CA ALA A 360 -4.26 12.74 2.10
C ALA A 360 -4.85 14.17 2.18
N MET A 361 -4.65 14.85 3.32
CA MET A 361 -5.18 16.22 3.55
C MET A 361 -4.84 17.21 2.43
N PRO A 362 -3.60 17.25 1.89
CA PRO A 362 -3.28 18.16 0.79
C PRO A 362 -4.10 17.87 -0.47
N LEU A 363 -4.39 16.61 -0.76
CA LEU A 363 -5.26 16.24 -1.89
C LEU A 363 -6.68 16.78 -1.71
N MET A 364 -7.27 16.66 -0.50
CA MET A 364 -8.60 17.22 -0.23
C MET A 364 -8.64 18.71 -0.54
N LYS A 365 -7.59 19.46 -0.14
CA LYS A 365 -7.45 20.88 -0.45
C LYS A 365 -7.30 21.14 -1.94
N THR A 366 -6.58 20.29 -2.67
CA THR A 366 -6.41 20.39 -4.13
C THR A 366 -7.73 20.17 -4.86
N LEU A 367 -8.59 19.28 -4.36
CA LEU A 367 -9.91 18.96 -4.91
C LEU A 367 -11.01 19.92 -4.43
N ASP A 368 -10.68 20.88 -3.57
CA ASP A 368 -11.61 21.82 -2.94
C ASP A 368 -12.77 21.12 -2.22
N VAL A 369 -12.44 20.13 -1.40
CA VAL A 369 -13.40 19.39 -0.56
C VAL A 369 -12.89 19.29 0.87
N SER A 370 -13.82 19.28 1.86
CA SER A 370 -13.48 19.13 3.29
C SER A 370 -13.14 17.69 3.67
N GLY A 371 -13.50 16.72 2.84
CA GLY A 371 -13.31 15.29 3.01
C GLY A 371 -14.15 14.53 2.00
N ALA A 372 -14.05 13.22 2.00
CA ALA A 372 -14.81 12.33 1.12
C ALA A 372 -15.27 11.07 1.88
N LEU A 373 -16.32 10.44 1.40
CA LEU A 373 -16.67 9.09 1.77
C LEU A 373 -16.02 8.15 0.76
N ARG A 374 -15.33 7.13 1.25
CA ARG A 374 -14.63 6.15 0.40
C ARG A 374 -15.23 4.76 0.59
N VAL A 375 -15.57 4.13 -0.52
CA VAL A 375 -15.90 2.71 -0.63
C VAL A 375 -14.74 2.00 -1.31
N SER A 376 -14.29 0.89 -0.75
CA SER A 376 -13.21 0.10 -1.33
C SER A 376 -13.46 -1.39 -1.09
N LEU A 377 -13.44 -2.15 -2.15
CA LEU A 377 -13.82 -3.56 -2.20
C LEU A 377 -12.57 -4.45 -2.21
N GLY A 378 -12.70 -5.65 -1.66
CA GLY A 378 -11.72 -6.72 -1.76
C GLY A 378 -12.28 -7.90 -2.55
N LEU A 379 -11.46 -8.93 -2.77
CA LEU A 379 -11.86 -10.15 -3.50
C LEU A 379 -13.08 -10.84 -2.87
N TYR A 380 -13.28 -10.67 -1.58
CA TYR A 380 -14.38 -11.27 -0.82
C TYR A 380 -15.75 -10.56 -0.98
N ASN A 381 -15.76 -9.34 -1.51
CA ASN A 381 -17.00 -8.60 -1.74
C ASN A 381 -17.71 -9.10 -2.98
N ASP A 382 -19.03 -8.92 -3.01
CA ASP A 382 -19.87 -9.35 -4.12
C ASP A 382 -20.95 -8.32 -4.46
N GLY A 383 -21.81 -8.68 -5.42
CA GLY A 383 -22.91 -7.83 -5.84
C GLY A 383 -23.94 -7.55 -4.74
N ALA A 384 -24.14 -8.47 -3.79
CA ALA A 384 -25.06 -8.27 -2.68
C ALA A 384 -24.55 -7.24 -1.67
N ASP A 385 -23.22 -7.18 -1.46
CA ASP A 385 -22.61 -6.14 -0.63
C ASP A 385 -22.88 -4.74 -1.20
N LEU A 386 -22.77 -4.59 -2.53
CA LEU A 386 -23.08 -3.33 -3.21
C LEU A 386 -24.56 -3.00 -3.19
N GLU A 387 -25.44 -3.99 -3.31
CA GLU A 387 -26.90 -3.79 -3.19
C GLU A 387 -27.26 -3.27 -1.79
N ARG A 388 -26.71 -3.86 -0.72
CA ARG A 388 -26.89 -3.37 0.65
C ARG A 388 -26.33 -1.96 0.83
N PHE A 389 -25.14 -1.70 0.32
CA PHE A 389 -24.54 -0.35 0.36
C PHE A 389 -25.44 0.69 -0.32
N PHE A 390 -25.92 0.41 -1.53
CA PHE A 390 -26.75 1.37 -2.26
C PHE A 390 -28.11 1.58 -1.61
N ALA A 391 -28.74 0.56 -1.05
CA ALA A 391 -29.99 0.70 -0.30
C ALA A 391 -29.78 1.58 0.95
N ALA A 392 -28.68 1.37 1.68
CA ALA A 392 -28.35 2.19 2.84
C ALA A 392 -28.00 3.64 2.44
N LEU A 393 -27.29 3.83 1.34
CA LEU A 393 -26.98 5.16 0.81
C LEU A 393 -28.25 5.92 0.42
N ASP A 394 -29.18 5.29 -0.28
CA ASP A 394 -30.46 5.89 -0.68
C ASP A 394 -31.27 6.30 0.55
N SER A 395 -31.40 5.42 1.55
CA SER A 395 -32.08 5.72 2.81
C SER A 395 -31.41 6.88 3.58
N ALA A 396 -30.06 6.93 3.62
CA ALA A 396 -29.34 8.02 4.27
C ALA A 396 -29.54 9.37 3.53
N LEU A 397 -29.61 9.35 2.20
CA LEU A 397 -29.84 10.54 1.39
C LEU A 397 -31.27 11.09 1.54
N GLU A 398 -32.28 10.22 1.73
CA GLU A 398 -33.65 10.64 2.03
C GLU A 398 -33.76 11.37 3.39
N LEU A 399 -32.92 10.99 4.37
CA LEU A 399 -32.90 11.63 5.70
C LEU A 399 -32.12 12.95 5.74
N LEU A 400 -31.13 13.13 4.83
CA LEU A 400 -30.23 14.29 4.84
C LEU A 400 -30.65 15.39 3.86
N ARG A 401 -31.65 15.17 3.03
CA ARG A 401 -32.24 16.11 2.07
C ARG A 401 -33.60 16.57 2.53
#